data_16b3eb78ddd79ce29e41f6c395a2cb4f
#
_entry.id   16b3eb78ddd79ce29e41f6c395a2cb4f
#
_cell.length_a   1.000
_cell.length_b   1.000
_cell.length_c   1.000
_cell.angle_alpha   90.00
_cell.angle_beta   90.00
_cell.angle_gamma   90.00
#
_symmetry.space_group_name_H-M   'P 1'
#
loop_
_entity.id
_entity.type
_entity.pdbx_description
1 polymer ?
#
loop_
_entity_poly.entity_id
_entity_poly.type
_entity_poly.pdbx_seq_one_letter_code
_entity_poly.pdbx_strand_id
1 'polypeptide(L)'
;ISEMTSENDIAKVAAKLVEVVREPFPDLDGHDIEISPSIGIALYPRDGQNVETLLTHADAAMYNAKAAGAGTYRFFDSSLNASSARDVELLTRFKRAIRDDEFCLHYQPRVELQEFGLVGLEALVRWQHPEHGLIFPNDFITLAEENDLIVLLGRWVIDAACRQIADWRAAGLPLVPVAINVSPKQLKDSALLETVMQTLARYR
;
A
#
# COMPACT_ATOMS: atom_id res chain seq x y z
N ILE A 1 2.06 -35.89 -3.54
CA ILE A 1 3.46 -35.45 -3.25
C ILE A 1 3.87 -36.15 -1.93
N SER A 2 4.15 -37.44 -1.99
CA SER A 2 4.26 -38.30 -0.81
C SER A 2 5.70 -38.54 -0.28
N GLU A 3 6.72 -37.84 -0.82
CA GLU A 3 8.12 -38.08 -0.42
C GLU A 3 8.93 -36.80 -0.19
N MET A 4 8.26 -35.64 0.10
CA MET A 4 8.99 -34.43 0.44
C MET A 4 9.35 -34.43 1.91
N THR A 5 10.63 -34.54 2.22
CA THR A 5 11.16 -34.67 3.58
C THR A 5 11.77 -33.38 4.14
N SER A 6 11.93 -32.34 3.30
CA SER A 6 12.52 -31.06 3.73
C SER A 6 11.79 -29.85 3.14
N GLU A 7 11.85 -28.72 3.84
CA GLU A 7 11.37 -27.42 3.33
C GLU A 7 12.04 -27.04 2.01
N ASN A 8 13.29 -27.41 1.84
CA ASN A 8 14.04 -27.12 0.62
C ASN A 8 13.49 -27.85 -0.61
N ASP A 9 12.96 -29.07 -0.43
CA ASP A 9 12.33 -29.82 -1.51
C ASP A 9 10.99 -29.19 -1.89
N ILE A 10 10.22 -28.72 -0.91
CA ILE A 10 8.97 -28.00 -1.12
C ILE A 10 9.24 -26.67 -1.84
N ALA A 11 10.27 -25.94 -1.42
CA ALA A 11 10.69 -24.70 -2.05
C ALA A 11 11.05 -24.89 -3.54
N LYS A 12 11.79 -25.97 -3.88
CA LYS A 12 12.13 -26.31 -5.27
C LYS A 12 10.90 -26.60 -6.11
N VAL A 13 9.94 -27.34 -5.57
CA VAL A 13 8.68 -27.64 -6.27
C VAL A 13 7.87 -26.37 -6.48
N ALA A 14 7.74 -25.52 -5.45
CA ALA A 14 7.04 -24.25 -5.59
C ALA A 14 7.69 -23.31 -6.60
N ALA A 15 9.04 -23.20 -6.59
CA ALA A 15 9.78 -22.43 -7.57
C ALA A 15 9.53 -22.94 -9.00
N LYS A 16 9.58 -24.27 -9.20
CA LYS A 16 9.31 -24.87 -10.50
C LYS A 16 7.88 -24.66 -10.97
N LEU A 17 6.89 -24.72 -10.09
CA LEU A 17 5.50 -24.41 -10.43
C LEU A 17 5.34 -22.95 -10.89
N VAL A 18 5.99 -22.01 -10.18
CA VAL A 18 6.00 -20.60 -10.58
C VAL A 18 6.63 -20.44 -11.96
N GLU A 19 7.75 -21.10 -12.22
CA GLU A 19 8.46 -21.05 -13.52
C GLU A 19 7.60 -21.58 -14.66
N VAL A 20 7.02 -22.77 -14.50
CA VAL A 20 6.18 -23.41 -15.51
C VAL A 20 4.93 -22.58 -15.83
N VAL A 21 4.28 -22.01 -14.81
CA VAL A 21 3.07 -21.20 -15.01
C VAL A 21 3.38 -19.82 -15.60
N ARG A 22 4.62 -19.34 -15.49
CA ARG A 22 5.08 -18.10 -16.13
C ARG A 22 5.40 -18.25 -17.62
N GLU A 23 5.55 -19.47 -18.11
CA GLU A 23 5.71 -19.69 -19.54
C GLU A 23 4.46 -19.16 -20.27
N PRO A 24 4.61 -18.35 -21.32
CA PRO A 24 3.47 -17.82 -22.05
C PRO A 24 2.56 -18.94 -22.59
N PHE A 25 1.27 -18.81 -22.38
CA PHE A 25 0.29 -19.71 -22.97
C PHE A 25 -0.16 -19.15 -24.31
N PRO A 26 -0.07 -19.92 -25.42
CA PRO A 26 -0.61 -19.47 -26.70
C PRO A 26 -2.14 -19.35 -26.59
N ASP A 27 -2.66 -18.17 -26.89
CA ASP A 27 -4.10 -17.95 -27.01
C ASP A 27 -4.62 -18.44 -28.37
N LEU A 28 -5.94 -18.71 -28.41
CA LEU A 28 -6.66 -19.13 -29.61
C LEU A 28 -6.63 -18.06 -30.73
N ASP A 29 -6.43 -16.79 -30.36
CA ASP A 29 -6.36 -15.64 -31.27
C ASP A 29 -4.93 -15.20 -31.60
N GLY A 30 -3.90 -15.98 -31.21
CA GLY A 30 -2.49 -15.73 -31.54
C GLY A 30 -1.80 -14.67 -30.65
N HIS A 31 -2.38 -14.36 -29.50
CA HIS A 31 -1.74 -13.54 -28.45
C HIS A 31 -1.20 -14.43 -27.34
N ASP A 32 0.01 -14.13 -26.87
CA ASP A 32 0.59 -14.83 -25.71
C ASP A 32 -0.02 -14.28 -24.40
N ILE A 33 -0.57 -15.19 -23.58
CA ILE A 33 -1.10 -14.85 -22.26
C ILE A 33 0.00 -15.13 -21.24
N GLU A 34 0.47 -14.09 -20.56
CA GLU A 34 1.41 -14.20 -19.45
C GLU A 34 0.66 -14.20 -18.10
N ILE A 35 0.94 -15.19 -17.27
CA ILE A 35 0.36 -15.33 -15.93
C ILE A 35 1.47 -15.22 -14.89
N SER A 36 1.24 -14.46 -13.84
CA SER A 36 2.15 -14.34 -12.68
C SER A 36 1.53 -15.01 -11.45
N PRO A 37 1.82 -16.31 -11.19
CA PRO A 37 1.23 -17.02 -10.07
C PRO A 37 1.81 -16.58 -8.74
N SER A 38 1.01 -16.63 -7.68
CA SER A 38 1.44 -16.46 -6.29
C SER A 38 1.10 -17.71 -5.50
N ILE A 39 2.07 -18.30 -4.81
CA ILE A 39 1.89 -19.56 -4.08
C ILE A 39 2.15 -19.33 -2.59
N GLY A 40 1.17 -19.68 -1.75
CA GLY A 40 1.31 -19.74 -0.31
C GLY A 40 1.50 -21.18 0.15
N ILE A 41 2.37 -21.40 1.12
CA ILE A 41 2.74 -22.72 1.63
C ILE A 41 2.59 -22.76 3.14
N ALA A 42 1.78 -23.69 3.64
CA ALA A 42 1.69 -24.01 5.06
C ALA A 42 2.03 -25.49 5.28
N LEU A 43 2.78 -25.80 6.33
CA LEU A 43 3.32 -27.12 6.62
C LEU A 43 2.65 -27.75 7.84
N TYR A 44 2.17 -28.98 7.68
CA TYR A 44 1.71 -29.80 8.80
C TYR A 44 2.90 -30.50 9.49
N PRO A 45 2.95 -30.61 10.81
CA PRO A 45 2.04 -30.02 11.80
C PRO A 45 2.47 -28.60 12.27
N ARG A 46 3.55 -28.03 11.73
CA ARG A 46 4.19 -26.79 12.18
C ARG A 46 3.23 -25.60 12.09
N ASP A 47 2.57 -25.47 10.95
CA ASP A 47 1.77 -24.29 10.61
C ASP A 47 0.26 -24.52 10.82
N GLY A 48 -0.14 -25.70 11.35
CA GLY A 48 -1.52 -26.02 11.67
C GLY A 48 -1.70 -27.51 11.92
N GLN A 49 -2.70 -27.86 12.76
CA GLN A 49 -3.01 -29.24 13.12
C GLN A 49 -4.30 -29.74 12.45
N ASN A 50 -5.02 -28.90 11.75
CA ASN A 50 -6.22 -29.24 10.99
C ASN A 50 -6.22 -28.53 9.64
N VAL A 51 -7.08 -29.01 8.74
CA VAL A 51 -7.15 -28.53 7.35
C VAL A 51 -7.56 -27.06 7.27
N GLU A 52 -8.51 -26.62 8.09
CA GLU A 52 -9.02 -25.26 8.10
C GLU A 52 -7.91 -24.26 8.46
N THR A 53 -7.13 -24.55 9.52
CA THR A 53 -5.97 -23.72 9.91
C THR A 53 -4.90 -23.69 8.83
N LEU A 54 -4.58 -24.86 8.23
CA LEU A 54 -3.55 -24.92 7.18
C LEU A 54 -3.96 -24.13 5.93
N LEU A 55 -5.23 -24.19 5.52
CA LEU A 55 -5.74 -23.43 4.39
C LEU A 55 -5.70 -21.93 4.67
N THR A 56 -6.14 -21.51 5.85
CA THR A 56 -6.07 -20.10 6.27
C THR A 56 -4.63 -19.57 6.24
N HIS A 57 -3.68 -20.34 6.74
CA HIS A 57 -2.28 -19.97 6.79
C HIS A 57 -1.62 -19.97 5.41
N ALA A 58 -1.98 -20.93 4.54
CA ALA A 58 -1.50 -20.95 3.17
C ALA A 58 -2.06 -19.76 2.37
N ASP A 59 -3.31 -19.37 2.60
CA ASP A 59 -3.94 -18.19 1.97
C ASP A 59 -3.26 -16.90 2.38
N ALA A 60 -2.97 -16.71 3.68
CA ALA A 60 -2.20 -15.58 4.18
C ALA A 60 -0.80 -15.50 3.53
N ALA A 61 -0.09 -16.63 3.41
CA ALA A 61 1.20 -16.70 2.76
C ALA A 61 1.11 -16.37 1.25
N MET A 62 0.06 -16.83 0.57
CA MET A 62 -0.20 -16.52 -0.85
C MET A 62 -0.46 -15.03 -1.05
N TYR A 63 -1.24 -14.41 -0.19
CA TYR A 63 -1.50 -12.97 -0.23
C TYR A 63 -0.19 -12.16 -0.11
N ASN A 64 0.70 -12.55 0.81
CA ASN A 64 2.01 -11.94 0.96
C ASN A 64 2.93 -12.19 -0.25
N ALA A 65 2.83 -13.35 -0.90
CA ALA A 65 3.54 -13.60 -2.15
C ALA A 65 3.06 -12.66 -3.26
N LYS A 66 1.75 -12.40 -3.34
CA LYS A 66 1.14 -11.47 -4.30
C LYS A 66 1.55 -10.02 -4.04
N ALA A 67 1.53 -9.57 -2.78
CA ALA A 67 1.96 -8.24 -2.37
C ALA A 67 3.46 -7.97 -2.65
N ALA A 68 4.30 -9.02 -2.60
CA ALA A 68 5.73 -8.93 -2.92
C ALA A 68 6.03 -8.82 -4.44
N GLY A 69 5.02 -8.72 -5.30
CA GLY A 69 5.17 -8.48 -6.73
C GLY A 69 4.74 -9.64 -7.62
N ALA A 70 3.96 -10.59 -7.13
CA ALA A 70 3.49 -11.79 -7.83
C ALA A 70 4.63 -12.64 -8.45
N GLY A 71 4.32 -13.77 -9.07
CA GLY A 71 5.34 -14.63 -9.70
C GLY A 71 6.34 -15.20 -8.68
N THR A 72 5.92 -15.47 -7.46
CA THR A 72 6.76 -16.00 -6.37
C THR A 72 5.97 -16.91 -5.43
N TYR A 73 6.68 -17.53 -4.50
CA TYR A 73 6.07 -18.32 -3.42
C TYR A 73 6.51 -17.80 -2.04
N ARG A 74 5.70 -18.05 -1.01
CA ARG A 74 6.03 -17.76 0.39
C ARG A 74 5.60 -18.91 1.28
N PHE A 75 6.45 -19.27 2.24
CA PHE A 75 6.03 -20.10 3.37
C PHE A 75 5.25 -19.25 4.36
N PHE A 76 4.29 -19.90 5.03
CA PHE A 76 3.63 -19.29 6.16
C PHE A 76 4.66 -18.98 7.27
N ASP A 77 4.54 -17.79 7.83
CA ASP A 77 5.25 -17.35 9.01
C ASP A 77 4.22 -16.72 9.95
N SER A 78 4.27 -17.02 11.23
CA SER A 78 3.33 -16.48 12.21
C SER A 78 3.38 -14.96 12.31
N SER A 79 4.50 -14.33 11.95
CA SER A 79 4.61 -12.88 11.81
C SER A 79 3.68 -12.31 10.71
N LEU A 80 3.36 -13.13 9.68
CA LEU A 80 2.45 -12.76 8.59
C LEU A 80 0.98 -12.67 9.05
N ASN A 81 0.58 -13.48 10.03
CA ASN A 81 -0.78 -13.41 10.61
C ASN A 81 -1.01 -12.11 11.39
N ALA A 82 -0.01 -11.65 12.10
CA ALA A 82 -0.07 -10.37 12.80
C ALA A 82 -0.18 -9.20 11.80
N SER A 83 0.52 -9.28 10.67
CA SER A 83 0.41 -8.33 9.57
C SER A 83 -1.00 -8.34 8.97
N SER A 84 -1.53 -9.49 8.58
CA SER A 84 -2.87 -9.60 7.98
C SER A 84 -4.00 -9.13 8.91
N ALA A 85 -3.92 -9.43 10.22
CA ALA A 85 -4.90 -8.95 11.20
C ALA A 85 -4.84 -7.42 11.36
N ARG A 86 -3.62 -6.87 11.41
CA ARG A 86 -3.38 -5.42 11.44
C ARG A 86 -3.89 -4.74 10.16
N ASP A 87 -3.67 -5.34 9.01
CA ASP A 87 -4.12 -4.81 7.72
C ASP A 87 -5.64 -4.74 7.65
N VAL A 88 -6.35 -5.78 8.09
CA VAL A 88 -7.82 -5.80 8.19
C VAL A 88 -8.33 -4.74 9.16
N GLU A 89 -7.67 -4.57 10.31
CA GLU A 89 -7.99 -3.53 11.28
C GLU A 89 -7.82 -2.13 10.67
N LEU A 90 -6.67 -1.86 10.04
CA LEU A 90 -6.37 -0.59 9.38
C LEU A 90 -7.40 -0.28 8.28
N LEU A 91 -7.74 -1.26 7.43
CA LEU A 91 -8.74 -1.09 6.38
C LEU A 91 -10.13 -0.78 6.94
N THR A 92 -10.54 -1.48 7.99
CA THR A 92 -11.84 -1.28 8.63
C THR A 92 -11.94 0.14 9.20
N ARG A 93 -10.86 0.65 9.77
CA ARG A 93 -10.81 1.97 10.38
C ARG A 93 -10.58 3.11 9.37
N PHE A 94 -9.97 2.83 8.22
CA PHE A 94 -9.46 3.85 7.29
C PHE A 94 -10.46 4.94 6.93
N LYS A 95 -11.68 4.55 6.50
CA LYS A 95 -12.74 5.51 6.16
C LYS A 95 -13.18 6.36 7.35
N ARG A 96 -13.15 5.78 8.54
CA ARG A 96 -13.46 6.47 9.78
C ARG A 96 -12.32 7.43 10.15
N ALA A 97 -11.08 6.99 10.00
CA ALA A 97 -9.89 7.78 10.29
C ALA A 97 -9.84 9.11 9.51
N ILE A 98 -10.30 9.10 8.24
CA ILE A 98 -10.42 10.33 7.44
C ILE A 98 -11.47 11.29 8.03
N ARG A 99 -12.59 10.78 8.57
CA ARG A 99 -13.66 11.61 9.14
C ARG A 99 -13.33 12.12 10.53
N ASP A 100 -12.58 11.33 11.29
CA ASP A 100 -12.26 11.59 12.69
C ASP A 100 -10.91 12.34 12.83
N ASP A 101 -10.38 12.91 11.72
CA ASP A 101 -9.12 13.69 11.65
C ASP A 101 -7.90 12.93 12.22
N GLU A 102 -7.85 11.61 12.03
CA GLU A 102 -6.70 10.80 12.46
C GLU A 102 -5.50 10.92 11.50
N PHE A 103 -5.69 11.46 10.29
CA PHE A 103 -4.59 11.76 9.39
C PHE A 103 -4.04 13.17 9.65
N CYS A 104 -2.72 13.33 9.45
CA CYS A 104 -2.06 14.62 9.49
C CYS A 104 -0.98 14.70 8.40
N LEU A 105 -0.54 15.92 8.08
CA LEU A 105 0.58 16.16 7.16
C LEU A 105 1.81 16.59 7.95
N HIS A 106 2.92 15.89 7.72
CA HIS A 106 4.24 16.35 8.09
C HIS A 106 4.89 17.00 6.88
N TYR A 107 5.63 18.07 7.08
CA TYR A 107 6.24 18.83 6.00
C TYR A 107 7.75 18.68 6.06
N GLN A 108 8.32 18.12 4.97
CA GLN A 108 9.76 17.97 4.82
C GLN A 108 10.29 19.15 4.00
N PRO A 109 11.25 19.93 4.53
CA PRO A 109 11.81 21.04 3.79
C PRO A 109 12.66 20.57 2.61
N ARG A 110 12.52 21.25 1.48
CA ARG A 110 13.36 21.15 0.29
C ARG A 110 14.25 22.38 0.25
N VAL A 111 15.54 22.18 0.33
CA VAL A 111 16.52 23.28 0.37
C VAL A 111 17.42 23.26 -0.86
N GLU A 112 17.80 24.43 -1.33
CA GLU A 112 18.83 24.59 -2.34
C GLU A 112 20.22 24.31 -1.74
N LEU A 113 21.06 23.58 -2.46
CA LEU A 113 22.37 23.15 -1.93
C LEU A 113 23.41 24.26 -1.86
N GLN A 114 23.29 25.33 -2.67
CA GLN A 114 24.29 26.40 -2.74
C GLN A 114 24.12 27.40 -1.61
N GLU A 115 22.90 27.89 -1.39
CA GLU A 115 22.60 28.93 -0.41
C GLU A 115 21.84 28.42 0.82
N PHE A 116 21.52 27.11 0.85
CA PHE A 116 20.68 26.48 1.87
C PHE A 116 19.32 27.16 2.08
N GLY A 117 18.86 27.87 1.05
CA GLY A 117 17.55 28.51 1.04
C GLY A 117 16.40 27.51 0.96
N LEU A 118 15.30 27.77 1.66
CA LEU A 118 14.08 26.97 1.57
C LEU A 118 13.41 27.23 0.21
N VAL A 119 13.37 26.23 -0.66
CA VAL A 119 12.76 26.31 -2.01
C VAL A 119 11.40 25.63 -2.12
N GLY A 120 11.00 24.90 -1.10
CA GLY A 120 9.70 24.22 -1.07
C GLY A 120 9.55 23.29 0.11
N LEU A 121 8.37 22.69 0.20
CA LEU A 121 8.03 21.66 1.18
C LEU A 121 7.47 20.43 0.47
N GLU A 122 7.68 19.26 1.02
CA GLU A 122 6.95 18.05 0.65
C GLU A 122 5.98 17.69 1.77
N ALA A 123 4.68 17.59 1.45
CA ALA A 123 3.68 17.16 2.39
C ALA A 123 3.60 15.64 2.42
N LEU A 124 3.91 15.06 3.56
CA LEU A 124 3.99 13.64 3.81
C LEU A 124 2.89 13.22 4.77
N VAL A 125 1.92 12.47 4.29
CA VAL A 125 0.81 11.99 5.12
C VAL A 125 1.31 11.08 6.24
N ARG A 126 0.68 11.18 7.41
CA ARG A 126 0.87 10.32 8.58
C ARG A 126 -0.49 9.96 9.14
N TRP A 127 -0.61 8.79 9.74
CA TRP A 127 -1.82 8.36 10.41
C TRP A 127 -1.59 8.29 11.92
N GLN A 128 -2.24 9.15 12.67
CA GLN A 128 -2.23 9.13 14.13
C GLN A 128 -3.29 8.14 14.63
N HIS A 129 -2.93 6.86 14.62
CA HIS A 129 -3.83 5.81 15.04
C HIS A 129 -3.95 5.79 16.57
N PRO A 130 -5.17 5.76 17.15
CA PRO A 130 -5.34 5.90 18.61
C PRO A 130 -4.72 4.75 19.42
N GLU A 131 -4.60 3.56 18.84
CA GLU A 131 -4.05 2.38 19.52
C GLU A 131 -2.59 2.10 19.12
N HIS A 132 -2.23 2.38 17.86
CA HIS A 132 -0.90 2.08 17.32
C HIS A 132 0.04 3.29 17.25
N GLY A 133 -0.44 4.47 17.65
CA GLY A 133 0.34 5.71 17.55
C GLY A 133 0.55 6.16 16.11
N LEU A 134 1.73 6.71 15.81
CA LEU A 134 2.02 7.25 14.48
C LEU A 134 2.38 6.13 13.50
N ILE A 135 1.52 5.94 12.49
CA ILE A 135 1.72 4.99 11.40
C ILE A 135 2.25 5.71 10.16
N PHE A 136 3.29 5.14 9.55
CA PHE A 136 3.96 5.70 8.38
C PHE A 136 3.32 5.23 7.07
N PRO A 137 3.49 5.98 5.96
CA PRO A 137 2.87 5.68 4.67
C PRO A 137 3.09 4.26 4.15
N ASN A 138 4.28 3.69 4.36
CA ASN A 138 4.62 2.33 3.92
C ASN A 138 3.70 1.25 4.50
N ASP A 139 3.09 1.50 5.66
CA ASP A 139 2.22 0.55 6.34
C ASP A 139 0.76 0.60 5.86
N PHE A 140 0.33 1.68 5.18
CA PHE A 140 -1.09 1.83 4.80
C PHE A 140 -1.35 2.30 3.37
N ILE A 141 -0.36 2.88 2.66
CA ILE A 141 -0.57 3.37 1.28
C ILE A 141 -0.88 2.21 0.34
N THR A 142 -0.10 1.11 0.40
CA THR A 142 -0.33 -0.07 -0.43
C THR A 142 -1.74 -0.64 -0.17
N LEU A 143 -2.14 -0.76 1.11
CA LEU A 143 -3.48 -1.19 1.48
C LEU A 143 -4.57 -0.26 0.92
N ALA A 144 -4.33 1.06 0.99
CA ALA A 144 -5.26 2.04 0.45
C ALA A 144 -5.37 1.95 -1.07
N GLU A 145 -4.26 1.68 -1.77
CA GLU A 145 -4.25 1.47 -3.22
C GLU A 145 -5.00 0.20 -3.61
N GLU A 146 -4.74 -0.92 -2.96
CA GLU A 146 -5.36 -2.21 -3.27
C GLU A 146 -6.88 -2.20 -3.03
N ASN A 147 -7.36 -1.40 -2.08
CA ASN A 147 -8.76 -1.33 -1.69
C ASN A 147 -9.49 -0.04 -2.15
N ASP A 148 -8.94 0.66 -3.16
CA ASP A 148 -9.50 1.88 -3.75
C ASP A 148 -9.76 3.04 -2.78
N LEU A 149 -9.13 2.99 -1.59
CA LEU A 149 -9.20 4.04 -0.58
C LEU A 149 -8.24 5.20 -0.85
N ILE A 150 -7.26 4.99 -1.74
CA ILE A 150 -6.23 5.98 -2.08
C ILE A 150 -6.82 7.26 -2.69
N VAL A 151 -7.91 7.14 -3.47
CA VAL A 151 -8.60 8.31 -4.05
C VAL A 151 -9.22 9.16 -2.93
N LEU A 152 -9.82 8.53 -1.93
CA LEU A 152 -10.41 9.21 -0.79
C LEU A 152 -9.35 9.91 0.06
N LEU A 153 -8.23 9.21 0.34
CA LEU A 153 -7.09 9.80 1.04
C LEU A 153 -6.49 10.97 0.27
N GLY A 154 -6.34 10.85 -1.04
CA GLY A 154 -5.77 11.90 -1.87
C GLY A 154 -6.59 13.17 -1.87
N ARG A 155 -7.92 13.07 -1.89
CA ARG A 155 -8.80 14.23 -1.75
C ARG A 155 -8.60 14.92 -0.40
N TRP A 156 -8.49 14.15 0.68
CA TRP A 156 -8.18 14.66 2.01
C TRP A 156 -6.81 15.36 2.04
N VAL A 157 -5.76 14.75 1.47
CA VAL A 157 -4.40 15.33 1.41
C VAL A 157 -4.40 16.67 0.66
N ILE A 158 -5.08 16.75 -0.49
CA ILE A 158 -5.20 17.99 -1.27
C ILE A 158 -5.89 19.09 -0.44
N ASP A 159 -7.00 18.77 0.22
CA ASP A 159 -7.74 19.72 1.07
C ASP A 159 -6.89 20.17 2.25
N ALA A 160 -6.26 19.25 2.97
CA ALA A 160 -5.41 19.55 4.12
C ALA A 160 -4.19 20.40 3.74
N ALA A 161 -3.53 20.12 2.61
CA ALA A 161 -2.39 20.90 2.15
C ALA A 161 -2.80 22.32 1.78
N CYS A 162 -3.91 22.49 1.04
CA CYS A 162 -4.40 23.82 0.65
C CYS A 162 -4.85 24.64 1.87
N ARG A 163 -5.53 24.01 2.83
CA ARG A 163 -5.93 24.64 4.10
C ARG A 163 -4.69 25.13 4.86
N GLN A 164 -3.68 24.30 5.00
CA GLN A 164 -2.45 24.65 5.70
C GLN A 164 -1.71 25.83 5.04
N ILE A 165 -1.67 25.88 3.69
CA ILE A 165 -1.09 27.01 2.96
C ILE A 165 -1.89 28.30 3.24
N ALA A 166 -3.21 28.22 3.28
CA ALA A 166 -4.06 29.36 3.63
C ALA A 166 -3.81 29.85 5.07
N ASP A 167 -3.66 28.91 6.01
CA ASP A 167 -3.35 29.23 7.42
C ASP A 167 -1.97 29.92 7.53
N TRP A 168 -0.96 29.43 6.84
CA TRP A 168 0.37 30.08 6.80
C TRP A 168 0.29 31.49 6.21
N ARG A 169 -0.48 31.66 5.13
CA ARG A 169 -0.72 32.99 4.52
C ARG A 169 -1.39 33.93 5.52
N ALA A 170 -2.43 33.48 6.21
CA ALA A 170 -3.13 34.26 7.21
C ALA A 170 -2.24 34.62 8.41
N ALA A 171 -1.28 33.76 8.75
CA ALA A 171 -0.27 34.03 9.77
C ALA A 171 0.89 34.92 9.31
N GLY A 172 0.89 35.38 8.06
CA GLY A 172 1.93 36.23 7.51
C GLY A 172 3.27 35.54 7.26
N LEU A 173 3.27 34.21 7.19
CA LEU A 173 4.48 33.43 6.92
C LEU A 173 4.85 33.47 5.43
N PRO A 174 6.15 33.43 5.08
CA PRO A 174 6.58 33.32 3.71
C PRO A 174 6.10 32.01 3.10
N LEU A 175 5.43 32.10 1.94
CA LEU A 175 4.91 30.94 1.24
C LEU A 175 5.96 30.38 0.28
N VAL A 176 6.09 29.06 0.31
CA VAL A 176 6.88 28.28 -0.64
C VAL A 176 6.00 27.21 -1.30
N PRO A 177 6.36 26.72 -2.49
CA PRO A 177 5.64 25.60 -3.11
C PRO A 177 5.57 24.39 -2.20
N VAL A 178 4.38 23.76 -2.12
CA VAL A 178 4.16 22.50 -1.40
C VAL A 178 3.88 21.41 -2.40
N ALA A 179 4.74 20.40 -2.44
CA ALA A 179 4.55 19.19 -3.22
C ALA A 179 3.71 18.16 -2.44
N ILE A 180 2.82 17.49 -3.14
CA ILE A 180 2.07 16.32 -2.63
C ILE A 180 2.34 15.11 -3.50
N ASN A 181 2.38 13.92 -2.90
CA ASN A 181 2.51 12.66 -3.61
C ASN A 181 1.15 12.22 -4.15
N VAL A 182 1.12 11.79 -5.42
CA VAL A 182 -0.10 11.31 -6.10
C VAL A 182 0.13 9.91 -6.62
N SER A 183 -0.77 8.98 -6.26
CA SER A 183 -0.73 7.60 -6.73
C SER A 183 -1.12 7.48 -8.22
N PRO A 184 -0.57 6.50 -8.96
CA PRO A 184 -1.01 6.17 -10.32
C PRO A 184 -2.52 5.88 -10.43
N LYS A 185 -3.15 5.33 -9.39
CA LYS A 185 -4.61 5.13 -9.36
C LYS A 185 -5.38 6.45 -9.32
N GLN A 186 -4.88 7.45 -8.59
CA GLN A 186 -5.50 8.78 -8.55
C GLN A 186 -5.37 9.52 -9.89
N LEU A 187 -4.28 9.32 -10.63
CA LEU A 187 -4.12 9.90 -11.97
C LEU A 187 -5.15 9.37 -12.99
N LYS A 188 -5.71 8.20 -12.74
CA LYS A 188 -6.80 7.62 -13.55
C LYS A 188 -8.20 8.13 -13.14
N ASP A 189 -8.32 8.79 -11.99
CA ASP A 189 -9.58 9.40 -11.54
C ASP A 189 -9.85 10.68 -12.33
N SER A 190 -10.88 10.66 -13.18
CA SER A 190 -11.28 11.83 -13.98
C SER A 190 -11.67 13.05 -13.14
N ALA A 191 -12.02 12.85 -11.86
CA ALA A 191 -12.37 13.93 -10.93
C ALA A 191 -11.15 14.58 -10.24
N LEU A 192 -9.93 14.07 -10.42
CA LEU A 192 -8.75 14.59 -9.74
C LEU A 192 -8.52 16.08 -10.05
N LEU A 193 -8.52 16.45 -11.33
CA LEU A 193 -8.31 17.83 -11.76
C LEU A 193 -9.38 18.77 -11.19
N GLU A 194 -10.63 18.37 -11.25
CA GLU A 194 -11.74 19.12 -10.69
C GLU A 194 -11.60 19.29 -9.18
N THR A 195 -11.23 18.23 -8.45
CA THR A 195 -10.96 18.27 -7.01
C THR A 195 -9.88 19.30 -6.68
N VAL A 196 -8.75 19.30 -7.41
CA VAL A 196 -7.67 20.27 -7.21
C VAL A 196 -8.16 21.69 -7.45
N MET A 197 -8.84 21.94 -8.57
CA MET A 197 -9.31 23.28 -8.94
C MET A 197 -10.33 23.84 -7.94
N GLN A 198 -11.27 23.01 -7.50
CA GLN A 198 -12.28 23.41 -6.51
C GLN A 198 -11.64 23.69 -5.14
N THR A 199 -10.67 22.87 -4.72
CA THR A 199 -9.98 23.06 -3.46
C THR A 199 -9.12 24.34 -3.49
N LEU A 200 -8.37 24.57 -4.56
CA LEU A 200 -7.62 25.84 -4.73
C LEU A 200 -8.53 27.08 -4.74
N ALA A 201 -9.72 26.97 -5.33
CA ALA A 201 -10.68 28.08 -5.31
C ALA A 201 -11.25 28.35 -3.92
N ARG A 202 -11.41 27.31 -3.10
CA ARG A 202 -11.92 27.41 -1.71
C ARG A 202 -10.94 28.12 -0.79
N TYR A 203 -9.63 27.88 -0.94
CA TYR A 203 -8.58 28.38 -0.05
C TYR A 203 -7.75 29.55 -0.61
N ARG A 204 -8.28 30.23 -1.63
CA ARG A 204 -7.67 31.43 -2.21
C ARG A 204 -7.66 32.63 -1.28
#